data_ac4c9781d063778bb3c0ced0c6a8d3e4
#
_entry.id   ac4c9781d063778bb3c0ced0c6a8d3e4
#
_cell.length_a   1.000
_cell.length_b   1.000
_cell.length_c   1.000
_cell.angle_alpha   90.00
_cell.angle_beta   90.00
_cell.angle_gamma   90.00
#
_symmetry.space_group_name_H-M   'P 1'
#
loop_
_entity.id
_entity.type
_entity.pdbx_description
1 polymer ?
#
loop_
_entity_poly.entity_id
_entity_poly.type
_entity_poly.pdbx_seq_one_letter_code
_entity_poly.pdbx_strand_id
1 'polypeptide(L)'
;MNTAHLFPWFILLNPLIAAVLILFATRKNHGVSATISVLSAFFGLAAALCAWTLPEVHSSVMWLDFGKALQVPLGVKLDHLAKTMLLVVTGIGFLVHLYSTVYMEHDESKARFFGHLSLFMFSMLGIVLADNFAMMFIFWEDRKSVV
;
A
#
# COMPACT_ATOMS: atom_id res chain seq x y z
N MET A 1 14.79 -17.91 -9.55
CA MET A 1 14.28 -16.91 -8.59
C MET A 1 12.78 -17.14 -8.43
N ASN A 2 12.35 -17.49 -7.23
CA ASN A 2 10.92 -17.80 -7.00
C ASN A 2 10.14 -16.48 -6.97
N THR A 3 9.39 -16.20 -8.00
CA THR A 3 8.58 -14.95 -8.15
C THR A 3 7.56 -14.77 -7.01
N ALA A 4 7.23 -15.84 -6.30
CA ALA A 4 6.30 -15.81 -5.16
C ALA A 4 6.77 -14.89 -4.01
N HIS A 5 8.08 -14.77 -3.77
CA HIS A 5 8.63 -13.88 -2.73
C HIS A 5 8.54 -12.39 -3.07
N LEU A 6 8.42 -12.04 -4.35
CA LEU A 6 8.30 -10.66 -4.80
C LEU A 6 6.84 -10.17 -4.77
N PHE A 7 5.88 -11.10 -4.75
CA PHE A 7 4.46 -10.75 -4.86
C PHE A 7 3.95 -9.86 -3.71
N PRO A 8 4.25 -10.13 -2.42
CA PRO A 8 3.84 -9.23 -1.33
C PRO A 8 4.44 -7.83 -1.44
N TRP A 9 5.70 -7.73 -1.90
CA TRP A 9 6.34 -6.44 -2.15
C TRP A 9 5.67 -5.66 -3.28
N PHE A 10 5.22 -6.36 -4.32
CA PHE A 10 4.49 -5.73 -5.42
C PHE A 10 3.15 -5.14 -4.94
N ILE A 11 2.42 -5.87 -4.10
CA ILE A 11 1.17 -5.38 -3.48
C ILE A 11 1.45 -4.12 -2.65
N LEU A 12 2.49 -4.15 -1.84
CA LEU A 12 2.86 -3.05 -0.95
C LEU A 12 3.28 -1.80 -1.74
N LEU A 13 4.14 -1.95 -2.75
CA LEU A 13 4.72 -0.81 -3.47
C LEU A 13 3.77 -0.17 -4.49
N ASN A 14 2.75 -0.90 -4.96
CA ASN A 14 1.80 -0.39 -5.96
C ASN A 14 1.16 0.95 -5.56
N PRO A 15 0.53 1.13 -4.38
CA PRO A 15 -0.08 2.41 -4.00
C PRO A 15 0.98 3.50 -3.72
N LEU A 16 2.19 3.13 -3.30
CA LEU A 16 3.29 4.09 -3.14
C LEU A 16 3.70 4.68 -4.49
N ILE A 17 3.87 3.84 -5.51
CA ILE A 17 4.18 4.29 -6.87
C ILE A 17 3.08 5.21 -7.39
N ALA A 18 1.81 4.86 -7.18
CA ALA A 18 0.69 5.71 -7.55
C ALA A 18 0.73 7.06 -6.83
N ALA A 19 0.99 7.08 -5.52
CA ALA A 19 1.12 8.32 -4.74
C ALA A 19 2.23 9.22 -5.28
N VAL A 20 3.42 8.66 -5.54
CA VAL A 20 4.56 9.40 -6.10
C VAL A 20 4.22 9.97 -7.49
N LEU A 21 3.63 9.16 -8.37
CA LEU A 21 3.22 9.61 -9.71
C LEU A 21 2.19 10.74 -9.63
N ILE A 22 1.22 10.63 -8.73
CA ILE A 22 0.18 11.66 -8.56
C ILE A 22 0.79 12.96 -8.03
N LEU A 23 1.61 12.90 -7.00
CA LEU A 23 2.14 14.09 -6.33
C LEU A 23 3.19 14.83 -7.18
N PHE A 24 3.98 14.11 -7.99
CA PHE A 24 5.08 14.70 -8.75
C PHE A 24 4.76 14.87 -10.24
N ALA A 25 4.10 13.92 -10.90
CA ALA A 25 3.92 13.94 -12.35
C ALA A 25 2.56 14.49 -12.79
N THR A 26 1.46 14.17 -12.06
CA THR A 26 0.09 14.49 -12.52
C THR A 26 -0.61 15.56 -11.70
N ARG A 27 0.12 16.29 -10.87
CA ARG A 27 -0.43 17.32 -9.96
C ARG A 27 -1.28 18.38 -10.67
N LYS A 28 -0.98 18.68 -11.95
CA LYS A 28 -1.71 19.65 -12.76
C LYS A 28 -2.95 19.09 -13.46
N ASN A 29 -3.06 17.75 -13.56
CA ASN A 29 -4.15 17.08 -14.29
C ASN A 29 -5.03 16.28 -13.32
N HIS A 30 -6.05 16.94 -12.76
CA HIS A 30 -6.91 16.40 -11.71
C HIS A 30 -7.62 15.08 -12.12
N GLY A 31 -8.07 14.96 -13.38
CA GLY A 31 -8.72 13.74 -13.89
C GLY A 31 -7.76 12.55 -13.97
N VAL A 32 -6.54 12.78 -14.46
CA VAL A 32 -5.51 11.73 -14.56
C VAL A 32 -5.08 11.25 -13.18
N SER A 33 -4.95 12.16 -12.19
CA SER A 33 -4.61 11.81 -10.81
C SER A 33 -5.65 10.87 -10.18
N ALA A 34 -6.94 11.19 -10.34
CA ALA A 34 -8.03 10.35 -9.86
C ALA A 34 -8.01 8.96 -10.53
N THR A 35 -7.83 8.91 -11.84
CA THR A 35 -7.80 7.65 -12.59
C THR A 35 -6.63 6.76 -12.16
N ILE A 36 -5.42 7.31 -11.99
CA ILE A 36 -4.24 6.56 -11.52
C ILE A 36 -4.50 5.99 -10.13
N SER A 37 -5.08 6.79 -9.22
CA SER A 37 -5.37 6.37 -7.85
C SER A 37 -6.39 5.23 -7.81
N VAL A 38 -7.49 5.35 -8.54
CA VAL A 38 -8.53 4.30 -8.61
C VAL A 38 -8.00 3.03 -9.27
N LEU A 39 -7.23 3.14 -10.35
CA LEU A 39 -6.62 1.97 -11.00
C LEU A 39 -5.63 1.27 -10.07
N SER A 40 -4.80 2.01 -9.36
CA SER A 40 -3.88 1.44 -8.35
C SER A 40 -4.64 0.68 -7.26
N ALA A 41 -5.72 1.26 -6.73
CA ALA A 41 -6.56 0.61 -5.73
C ALA A 41 -7.25 -0.66 -6.29
N PHE A 42 -7.72 -0.62 -7.53
CA PHE A 42 -8.29 -1.78 -8.22
C PHE A 42 -7.26 -2.90 -8.41
N PHE A 43 -6.04 -2.57 -8.87
CA PHE A 43 -4.97 -3.55 -8.99
C PHE A 43 -4.54 -4.11 -7.63
N GLY A 44 -4.55 -3.30 -6.57
CA GLY A 44 -4.33 -3.76 -5.21
C GLY A 44 -5.36 -4.79 -4.76
N LEU A 45 -6.65 -4.55 -5.04
CA LEU A 45 -7.73 -5.49 -4.75
C LEU A 45 -7.62 -6.77 -5.58
N ALA A 46 -7.34 -6.67 -6.87
CA ALA A 46 -7.15 -7.83 -7.74
C ALA A 46 -5.95 -8.69 -7.28
N ALA A 47 -4.85 -8.05 -6.88
CA ALA A 47 -3.70 -8.74 -6.32
C ALA A 47 -3.99 -9.40 -4.97
N ALA A 48 -4.82 -8.77 -4.10
CA ALA A 48 -5.27 -9.38 -2.85
C ALA A 48 -6.12 -10.63 -3.10
N LEU A 49 -6.99 -10.62 -4.10
CA LEU A 49 -7.77 -11.79 -4.51
C LEU A 49 -6.85 -12.90 -5.06
N CYS A 50 -5.85 -12.56 -5.87
CA CYS A 50 -4.86 -13.51 -6.34
C CYS A 50 -4.02 -14.09 -5.18
N ALA A 51 -3.67 -13.27 -4.19
CA ALA A 51 -2.92 -13.71 -3.01
C ALA A 51 -3.65 -14.82 -2.23
N TRP A 52 -4.97 -14.87 -2.32
CA TRP A 52 -5.76 -15.93 -1.66
C TRP A 52 -5.42 -17.34 -2.17
N THR A 53 -5.08 -17.45 -3.45
CA THR A 53 -4.73 -18.75 -4.07
C THR A 53 -3.26 -19.12 -3.89
N LEU A 54 -2.42 -18.20 -3.42
CA LEU A 54 -1.00 -18.45 -3.22
C LEU A 54 -0.72 -19.13 -1.89
N PRO A 55 0.38 -19.92 -1.78
CA PRO A 55 0.85 -20.43 -0.50
C PRO A 55 1.24 -19.27 0.44
N GLU A 56 1.44 -19.62 1.71
CA GLU A 56 2.01 -18.66 2.65
C GLU A 56 3.44 -18.29 2.24
N VAL A 57 3.74 -17.02 2.26
CA VAL A 57 5.03 -16.47 1.84
C VAL A 57 5.57 -15.58 2.95
N HIS A 58 6.83 -15.80 3.28
CA HIS A 58 7.61 -14.93 4.16
C HIS A 58 8.83 -14.44 3.39
N SER A 59 8.98 -13.13 3.29
CA SER A 59 10.12 -12.50 2.61
C SER A 59 10.65 -11.37 3.49
N SER A 60 11.92 -11.41 3.82
CA SER A 60 12.58 -10.39 4.61
C SER A 60 13.88 -9.92 3.95
N VAL A 61 14.15 -8.63 4.08
CA VAL A 61 15.39 -7.99 3.65
C VAL A 61 16.01 -7.33 4.88
N MET A 62 17.29 -7.59 5.15
CA MET A 62 17.99 -6.94 6.25
C MET A 62 18.13 -5.45 5.96
N TRP A 63 17.54 -4.62 6.82
CA TRP A 63 17.56 -3.16 6.66
C TRP A 63 18.55 -2.48 7.60
N LEU A 64 18.53 -2.85 8.87
CA LEU A 64 19.42 -2.32 9.87
C LEU A 64 20.15 -3.47 10.58
N ASP A 65 21.46 -3.49 10.49
CA ASP A 65 22.33 -4.43 11.17
C ASP A 65 23.37 -3.67 12.01
N PHE A 66 23.14 -3.61 13.31
CA PHE A 66 24.08 -3.10 14.28
C PHE A 66 24.84 -4.24 15.00
N GLY A 67 25.15 -5.30 14.27
CA GLY A 67 25.81 -6.50 14.79
C GLY A 67 24.88 -7.32 15.71
N LYS A 68 25.44 -7.87 16.80
CA LYS A 68 24.66 -8.72 17.72
C LYS A 68 23.66 -7.97 18.61
N ALA A 69 23.71 -6.65 18.64
CA ALA A 69 22.92 -5.84 19.58
C ALA A 69 21.52 -5.52 19.03
N LEU A 70 21.37 -5.26 17.74
CA LEU A 70 20.09 -4.93 17.13
C LEU A 70 20.11 -5.28 15.64
N GLN A 71 19.24 -6.18 15.23
CA GLN A 71 19.00 -6.52 13.83
C GLN A 71 17.51 -6.30 13.53
N VAL A 72 17.21 -5.37 12.63
CA VAL A 72 15.84 -5.07 12.20
C VAL A 72 15.69 -5.44 10.74
N PRO A 73 15.10 -6.61 10.44
CA PRO A 73 14.73 -6.96 9.08
C PRO A 73 13.47 -6.18 8.67
N LEU A 74 13.42 -5.72 7.43
CA LEU A 74 12.17 -5.35 6.77
C LEU A 74 11.58 -6.62 6.16
N GLY A 75 10.53 -7.14 6.76
CA GLY A 75 9.90 -8.37 6.33
C GLY A 75 8.43 -8.19 6.01
N VAL A 76 7.97 -8.88 4.98
CA VAL A 76 6.58 -8.98 4.62
C VAL A 76 6.13 -10.43 4.77
N LYS A 77 5.02 -10.62 5.48
CA LYS A 77 4.43 -11.91 5.77
C LYS A 77 3.04 -12.01 5.16
N LEU A 78 2.82 -13.04 4.38
CA LEU A 78 1.54 -13.35 3.77
C LEU A 78 1.00 -14.67 4.34
N ASP A 79 0.42 -14.61 5.53
CA ASP A 79 -0.29 -15.71 6.17
C ASP A 79 -1.82 -15.60 5.99
N HIS A 80 -2.58 -16.53 6.53
CA HIS A 80 -4.05 -16.51 6.41
C HIS A 80 -4.69 -15.25 7.00
N LEU A 81 -4.16 -14.75 8.12
CA LEU A 81 -4.65 -13.53 8.75
C LEU A 81 -4.34 -12.31 7.87
N ALA A 82 -3.10 -12.21 7.40
CA ALA A 82 -2.68 -11.14 6.51
C ALA A 82 -3.49 -11.12 5.20
N LYS A 83 -3.77 -12.28 4.59
CA LYS A 83 -4.61 -12.39 3.39
C LYS A 83 -6.03 -11.87 3.63
N THR A 84 -6.64 -12.24 4.76
CA THR A 84 -7.97 -11.76 5.12
C THR A 84 -7.98 -10.25 5.32
N MET A 85 -7.03 -9.73 6.09
CA MET A 85 -6.91 -8.29 6.34
C MET A 85 -6.55 -7.50 5.07
N LEU A 86 -5.71 -8.09 4.20
CA LEU A 86 -5.38 -7.53 2.91
C LEU A 86 -6.62 -7.32 2.03
N LEU A 87 -7.50 -8.33 1.98
CA LEU A 87 -8.76 -8.25 1.23
C LEU A 87 -9.68 -7.15 1.78
N VAL A 88 -9.80 -7.06 3.11
CA VAL A 88 -10.63 -6.02 3.76
C VAL A 88 -10.07 -4.63 3.46
N VAL A 89 -8.76 -4.42 3.67
CA VAL A 89 -8.13 -3.11 3.45
C VAL A 89 -8.18 -2.69 1.99
N THR A 90 -7.87 -3.60 1.05
CA THR A 90 -7.92 -3.28 -0.38
C THR A 90 -9.35 -3.09 -0.87
N GLY A 91 -10.31 -3.85 -0.38
CA GLY A 91 -11.72 -3.73 -0.73
C GLY A 91 -12.30 -2.39 -0.28
N ILE A 92 -12.15 -2.06 1.00
CA ILE A 92 -12.60 -0.76 1.53
C ILE A 92 -11.82 0.38 0.86
N GLY A 93 -10.51 0.25 0.72
CA GLY A 93 -9.68 1.24 0.06
C GLY A 93 -10.13 1.51 -1.37
N PHE A 94 -10.43 0.50 -2.17
CA PHE A 94 -10.95 0.67 -3.52
C PHE A 94 -12.29 1.41 -3.53
N LEU A 95 -13.23 1.06 -2.65
CA LEU A 95 -14.52 1.74 -2.53
C LEU A 95 -14.35 3.22 -2.15
N VAL A 96 -13.45 3.52 -1.23
CA VAL A 96 -13.14 4.90 -0.84
C VAL A 96 -12.55 5.68 -2.01
N HIS A 97 -11.59 5.11 -2.75
CA HIS A 97 -11.03 5.75 -3.94
C HIS A 97 -12.10 6.03 -5.00
N LEU A 98 -12.99 5.06 -5.24
CA LEU A 98 -14.08 5.20 -6.20
C LEU A 98 -15.06 6.30 -5.77
N TYR A 99 -15.52 6.28 -4.52
CA TYR A 99 -16.42 7.29 -3.97
C TYR A 99 -15.78 8.70 -4.04
N SER A 100 -14.51 8.80 -3.72
CA SER A 100 -13.78 10.07 -3.72
C SER A 100 -13.68 10.74 -5.09
N THR A 101 -13.84 9.99 -6.19
CA THR A 101 -13.85 10.59 -7.54
C THR A 101 -15.01 11.55 -7.72
N VAL A 102 -16.18 11.20 -7.20
CA VAL A 102 -17.38 12.04 -7.23
C VAL A 102 -17.31 13.13 -6.17
N TYR A 103 -16.89 12.74 -4.94
CA TYR A 103 -16.80 13.67 -3.82
C TYR A 103 -15.88 14.86 -4.09
N MET A 104 -14.72 14.63 -4.74
CA MET A 104 -13.72 15.65 -5.05
C MET A 104 -13.86 16.23 -6.46
N GLU A 105 -15.00 16.06 -7.14
CA GLU A 105 -15.15 16.44 -8.55
C GLU A 105 -14.86 17.92 -8.81
N HIS A 106 -15.28 18.79 -7.92
CA HIS A 106 -15.20 20.24 -8.05
C HIS A 106 -14.05 20.88 -7.23
N ASP A 107 -13.20 20.06 -6.58
CA ASP A 107 -12.15 20.59 -5.70
C ASP A 107 -10.83 20.77 -6.47
N GLU A 108 -10.21 21.94 -6.29
CA GLU A 108 -8.90 22.26 -6.87
C GLU A 108 -7.75 21.45 -6.26
N SER A 109 -7.92 20.91 -5.07
CA SER A 109 -6.93 20.09 -4.35
C SER A 109 -7.00 18.60 -4.68
N LYS A 110 -7.83 18.19 -5.65
CA LYS A 110 -8.12 16.81 -6.03
C LYS A 110 -6.87 15.93 -6.17
N ALA A 111 -5.85 16.40 -6.89
CA ALA A 111 -4.63 15.63 -7.10
C ALA A 111 -3.87 15.37 -5.78
N ARG A 112 -3.80 16.38 -4.90
CA ARG A 112 -3.16 16.23 -3.59
C ARG A 112 -3.92 15.21 -2.72
N PHE A 113 -5.24 15.31 -2.71
CA PHE A 113 -6.10 14.40 -1.97
C PHE A 113 -5.89 12.94 -2.40
N PHE A 114 -5.92 12.64 -3.71
CA PHE A 114 -5.69 11.29 -4.22
C PHE A 114 -4.27 10.78 -3.99
N GLY A 115 -3.28 11.67 -4.01
CA GLY A 115 -1.90 11.32 -3.63
C GLY A 115 -1.80 10.88 -2.17
N HIS A 116 -2.39 11.63 -1.24
CA HIS A 116 -2.42 11.27 0.18
C HIS A 116 -3.27 10.02 0.44
N LEU A 117 -4.39 9.86 -0.26
CA LEU A 117 -5.22 8.66 -0.13
C LEU A 117 -4.46 7.39 -0.56
N SER A 118 -3.69 7.46 -1.65
CA SER A 118 -2.83 6.36 -2.10
C SER A 118 -1.68 6.09 -1.11
N LEU A 119 -1.09 7.14 -0.51
CA LEU A 119 -0.06 6.98 0.51
C LEU A 119 -0.64 6.35 1.79
N PHE A 120 -1.83 6.77 2.21
CA PHE A 120 -2.56 6.14 3.32
C PHE A 120 -2.80 4.64 3.06
N MET A 121 -3.20 4.28 1.84
CA MET A 121 -3.37 2.88 1.43
C MET A 121 -2.06 2.10 1.55
N PHE A 122 -0.93 2.66 1.12
CA PHE A 122 0.40 2.08 1.29
C PHE A 122 0.72 1.80 2.75
N SER A 123 0.51 2.76 3.64
CA SER A 123 0.77 2.62 5.08
C SER A 123 -0.10 1.54 5.71
N MET A 124 -1.38 1.46 5.33
CA MET A 124 -2.29 0.41 5.81
C MET A 124 -1.86 -0.98 5.35
N LEU A 125 -1.45 -1.13 4.08
CA LEU A 125 -0.91 -2.41 3.58
C LEU A 125 0.40 -2.78 4.26
N GLY A 126 1.26 -1.79 4.57
CA GLY A 126 2.48 -2.00 5.32
C GLY A 126 2.24 -2.57 6.72
N ILE A 127 1.23 -2.08 7.43
CA ILE A 127 0.83 -2.62 8.74
C ILE A 127 0.36 -4.08 8.62
N VAL A 128 -0.48 -4.38 7.61
CA VAL A 128 -1.06 -5.71 7.40
C VAL A 128 0.01 -6.74 7.02
N LEU A 129 0.99 -6.35 6.22
CA LEU A 129 2.03 -7.24 5.72
C LEU A 129 3.28 -7.28 6.61
N ALA A 130 3.38 -6.44 7.64
CA ALA A 130 4.54 -6.40 8.54
C ALA A 130 4.75 -7.75 9.24
N ASP A 131 5.99 -8.23 9.22
CA ASP A 131 6.39 -9.47 9.91
C ASP A 131 6.94 -9.24 11.32
N ASN A 132 7.25 -7.98 11.65
CA ASN A 132 7.80 -7.60 12.94
C ASN A 132 7.20 -6.28 13.46
N PHE A 133 7.35 -6.10 14.78
CA PHE A 133 6.74 -4.98 15.49
C PHE A 133 7.37 -3.62 15.09
N ALA A 134 8.66 -3.60 14.75
CA ALA A 134 9.34 -2.37 14.35
C ALA A 134 8.78 -1.84 13.01
N MET A 135 8.61 -2.73 12.02
CA MET A 135 8.02 -2.38 10.73
C MET A 135 6.55 -1.94 10.90
N MET A 136 5.78 -2.66 11.72
CA MET A 136 4.40 -2.28 12.03
C MET A 136 4.33 -0.87 12.64
N PHE A 137 5.22 -0.54 13.57
CA PHE A 137 5.28 0.76 14.20
C PHE A 137 5.64 1.89 13.21
N ILE A 138 6.58 1.66 12.30
CA ILE A 138 6.97 2.63 11.26
C ILE A 138 5.76 2.97 10.38
N PHE A 139 5.04 1.98 9.87
CA PHE A 139 3.85 2.21 9.04
C PHE A 139 2.67 2.79 9.82
N TRP A 140 2.58 2.49 11.11
CA TRP A 140 1.59 3.11 11.99
C TRP A 140 1.82 4.61 12.17
N GLU A 141 3.07 5.04 12.34
CA GLU A 141 3.42 6.46 12.44
C GLU A 141 3.27 7.17 11.09
N ASP A 142 3.68 6.54 9.98
CA ASP A 142 3.52 7.07 8.63
C ASP A 142 2.04 7.38 8.33
N ARG A 143 1.13 6.48 8.70
CA ARG A 143 -0.32 6.70 8.55
C ARG A 143 -0.82 7.98 9.20
N LYS A 144 -0.29 8.34 10.38
CA LYS A 144 -0.68 9.56 11.10
C LYS A 144 -0.19 10.82 10.40
N SER A 145 0.94 10.76 9.73
CA SER A 145 1.51 11.92 9.05
C SER A 145 0.78 12.29 7.75
N VAL A 146 -0.03 11.38 7.22
CA VAL A 146 -0.79 11.55 5.97
C VAL A 146 -2.18 12.17 6.19
N VAL A 147 -2.71 12.06 7.40
CA VAL A 147 -3.99 12.63 7.82
C VAL A 147 -3.76 13.97 8.48
#